data_fb763dc9cbc9d26ed129640fb92bfc14
#
_entry.id   fb763dc9cbc9d26ed129640fb92bfc14
#
_cell.length_a   1.000
_cell.length_b   1.000
_cell.length_c   1.000
_cell.angle_alpha   90.00
_cell.angle_beta   90.00
_cell.angle_gamma   90.00
#
_symmetry.space_group_name_H-M   'P 1'
#
loop_
_entity.id
_entity.type
_entity.pdbx_description
1 polymer ?
#
loop_
_entity_poly.entity_id
_entity_poly.type
_entity_poly.pdbx_seq_one_letter_code
_entity_poly.pdbx_strand_id
1 'polypeptide(L)'
;FHYYIPSPNGDNVPIYHNTGYNGRARIVVDDSLADKIWLKFSLESNWDFEGYEDIPGSKRDFDVQFFPEGGSLISGVTQRVGFKSIGRDGGSVAVSGALYNADGKRVMSIESNELGMGSFTLAADSSVVYVARLRDASGNVKEFALPKAERGVALQISGDRNKIEYNINHSDDYA
;
A
#
# COMPACT_ATOMS: atom_id res chain seq x y z
N PHE A 1 10.49 -31.03 13.85
CA PHE A 1 9.41 -30.35 13.12
C PHE A 1 9.66 -30.45 11.61
N HIS A 2 8.62 -30.26 10.84
CA HIS A 2 8.72 -30.14 9.39
C HIS A 2 7.98 -28.87 8.92
N TYR A 3 8.35 -28.41 7.74
CA TYR A 3 7.72 -27.27 7.11
C TYR A 3 7.56 -27.51 5.61
N TYR A 4 6.63 -26.80 5.02
CA TYR A 4 6.42 -26.77 3.58
C TYR A 4 6.57 -25.33 3.10
N ILE A 5 7.25 -25.17 1.98
CA ILE A 5 7.24 -23.94 1.23
C ILE A 5 6.20 -24.13 0.12
N PRO A 6 5.11 -23.35 0.06
CA PRO A 6 4.13 -23.48 -1.01
C PRO A 6 4.80 -23.33 -2.38
N SER A 7 4.64 -24.34 -3.22
CA SER A 7 5.14 -24.29 -4.60
C SER A 7 4.06 -23.75 -5.53
N PRO A 8 4.42 -22.92 -6.53
CA PRO A 8 3.47 -22.46 -7.56
C PRO A 8 2.80 -23.62 -8.33
N ASN A 9 3.43 -24.79 -8.36
CA ASN A 9 2.95 -25.98 -9.06
C ASN A 9 2.14 -26.95 -8.19
N GLY A 10 1.92 -26.62 -6.91
CA GLY A 10 1.14 -27.44 -5.98
C GLY A 10 1.86 -28.65 -5.38
N ASP A 11 3.10 -28.92 -5.74
CA ASP A 11 3.91 -30.01 -5.18
C ASP A 11 4.59 -29.55 -3.89
N ASN A 12 3.91 -29.71 -2.76
CA ASN A 12 4.45 -29.40 -1.46
C ASN A 12 5.30 -30.56 -0.93
N VAL A 13 6.60 -30.47 -1.06
CA VAL A 13 7.53 -31.47 -0.49
C VAL A 13 7.87 -31.05 0.93
N PRO A 14 7.58 -31.88 1.96
CA PRO A 14 7.92 -31.56 3.33
C PRO A 14 9.44 -31.58 3.55
N ILE A 15 9.93 -30.56 4.24
CA ILE A 15 11.32 -30.48 4.66
C ILE A 15 11.39 -30.70 6.17
N TYR A 16 12.13 -31.72 6.59
CA TYR A 16 12.22 -32.09 7.99
C TYR A 16 13.44 -31.46 8.65
N HIS A 17 13.21 -30.84 9.79
CA HIS A 17 14.28 -30.29 10.63
C HIS A 17 14.08 -30.65 12.08
N ASN A 18 15.19 -30.82 12.80
CA ASN A 18 15.20 -30.91 14.24
C ASN A 18 15.62 -29.58 14.85
N THR A 19 14.96 -29.14 15.91
CA THR A 19 15.45 -28.03 16.71
C THR A 19 16.69 -28.46 17.49
N GLY A 20 17.63 -27.56 17.68
CA GLY A 20 18.71 -27.76 18.63
C GLY A 20 18.20 -27.82 20.07
N TYR A 21 19.11 -28.13 21.03
CA TYR A 21 18.80 -28.19 22.48
C TYR A 21 18.16 -26.90 23.04
N ASN A 22 18.33 -25.77 22.37
CA ASN A 22 17.75 -24.49 22.74
C ASN A 22 16.37 -24.23 22.08
N GLY A 23 15.78 -25.22 21.42
CA GLY A 23 14.51 -25.09 20.73
C GLY A 23 14.53 -24.21 19.47
N ARG A 24 15.71 -23.87 18.95
CA ARG A 24 15.85 -23.02 17.78
C ARG A 24 16.22 -23.83 16.53
N ALA A 25 15.63 -23.43 15.41
CA ALA A 25 16.04 -23.86 14.08
C ALA A 25 16.14 -22.66 13.15
N ARG A 26 16.96 -22.77 12.13
CA ARG A 26 17.11 -21.75 11.09
C ARG A 26 16.63 -22.33 9.76
N ILE A 27 15.67 -21.65 9.17
CA ILE A 27 15.14 -21.97 7.84
C ILE A 27 15.66 -20.90 6.88
N VAL A 28 16.26 -21.32 5.77
CA VAL A 28 16.66 -20.42 4.68
C VAL A 28 15.66 -20.61 3.56
N VAL A 29 14.96 -19.56 3.22
CA VAL A 29 13.92 -19.52 2.18
C VAL A 29 14.36 -18.56 1.10
N ASP A 30 14.13 -18.92 -0.17
CA ASP A 30 14.35 -18.01 -1.30
C ASP A 30 13.16 -17.05 -1.41
N ASP A 31 13.42 -15.75 -1.36
CA ASP A 31 12.42 -14.67 -1.45
C ASP A 31 11.54 -14.75 -2.70
N SER A 32 12.03 -15.41 -3.76
CA SER A 32 11.30 -15.55 -5.02
C SER A 32 10.19 -16.59 -4.97
N LEU A 33 10.21 -17.50 -3.98
CA LEU A 33 9.40 -18.71 -4.01
C LEU A 33 8.11 -18.62 -3.21
N ALA A 34 8.07 -17.91 -2.09
CA ALA A 34 6.87 -17.85 -1.26
C ALA A 34 6.84 -16.64 -0.31
N ASP A 35 5.62 -16.20 0.00
CA ASP A 35 5.37 -15.15 1.00
C ASP A 35 5.06 -15.76 2.38
N LYS A 36 4.66 -17.03 2.40
CA LYS A 36 4.26 -17.77 3.60
C LYS A 36 4.94 -19.12 3.64
N ILE A 37 5.21 -19.57 4.83
CA ILE A 37 5.67 -20.92 5.11
C ILE A 37 4.62 -21.63 5.96
N TRP A 38 4.30 -22.86 5.60
CA TRP A 38 3.49 -23.71 6.45
C TRP A 38 4.41 -24.51 7.39
N LEU A 39 4.11 -24.46 8.68
CA LEU A 39 4.90 -25.11 9.73
C LEU A 39 4.04 -26.17 10.43
N LYS A 40 4.64 -27.32 10.66
CA LYS A 40 4.09 -28.32 11.55
C LYS A 40 5.14 -28.71 12.57
N PHE A 41 4.82 -28.55 13.83
CA PHE A 41 5.65 -28.99 14.95
C PHE A 41 5.00 -30.18 15.59
N SER A 42 5.78 -31.26 15.80
CA SER A 42 5.37 -32.40 16.59
C SER A 42 6.38 -32.61 17.72
N LEU A 43 5.88 -32.86 18.90
CA LEU A 43 6.65 -33.30 20.05
C LEU A 43 6.44 -34.80 20.27
N GLU A 44 7.45 -35.50 20.80
CA GLU A 44 7.35 -36.93 21.16
C GLU A 44 6.20 -37.25 22.12
N SER A 45 5.62 -36.23 22.78
CA SER A 45 4.53 -36.31 23.74
C SER A 45 3.13 -36.05 23.18
N ASN A 46 2.89 -36.23 21.91
CA ASN A 46 1.57 -36.06 21.23
C ASN A 46 1.01 -34.63 21.19
N TRP A 47 1.86 -33.61 21.19
CA TRP A 47 1.41 -32.25 20.94
C TRP A 47 1.85 -31.81 19.54
N ASP A 48 0.88 -31.49 18.69
CA ASP A 48 1.12 -31.00 17.33
C ASP A 48 0.60 -29.58 17.22
N PHE A 49 1.43 -28.69 16.67
CA PHE A 49 1.03 -27.37 16.20
C PHE A 49 1.16 -27.33 14.68
N GLU A 50 0.18 -26.77 14.03
CA GLU A 50 0.17 -26.64 12.58
C GLU A 50 -0.39 -25.26 12.20
N GLY A 51 0.30 -24.54 11.31
CA GLY A 51 -0.14 -23.22 10.87
C GLY A 51 0.72 -22.63 9.77
N TYR A 52 0.22 -21.55 9.20
CA TYR A 52 0.97 -20.72 8.25
C TYR A 52 1.62 -19.55 9.01
N GLU A 53 2.88 -19.31 8.70
CA GLU A 53 3.60 -18.15 9.17
C GLU A 53 4.07 -17.31 7.98
N ASP A 54 3.96 -16.00 8.10
CA ASP A 54 4.49 -15.08 7.10
C ASP A 54 6.03 -15.06 7.15
N ILE A 55 6.68 -15.08 5.99
CA ILE A 55 8.13 -14.97 5.91
C ILE A 55 8.50 -13.50 6.04
N PRO A 56 9.15 -13.10 7.15
CA PRO A 56 9.55 -11.71 7.34
C PRO A 56 10.47 -11.22 6.22
N GLY A 57 10.09 -10.14 5.54
CA GLY A 57 10.88 -9.56 4.47
C GLY A 57 10.66 -10.16 3.08
N SER A 58 9.83 -11.21 2.95
CA SER A 58 9.45 -11.72 1.63
C SER A 58 8.63 -10.66 0.88
N LYS A 59 9.05 -10.36 -0.34
CA LYS A 59 8.41 -9.39 -1.25
C LYS A 59 7.70 -8.25 -0.52
N ARG A 60 8.49 -7.30 -0.06
CA ARG A 60 7.98 -6.04 0.47
C ARG A 60 7.21 -5.35 -0.64
N ASP A 61 5.93 -5.63 -0.68
CA ASP A 61 4.99 -5.00 -1.58
C ASP A 61 4.15 -4.00 -0.79
N PHE A 62 3.74 -2.93 -1.44
CA PHE A 62 2.88 -1.92 -0.82
C PHE A 62 1.79 -1.49 -1.81
N ASP A 63 0.68 -1.05 -1.26
CA ASP A 63 -0.43 -0.47 -2.00
C ASP A 63 -0.69 0.96 -1.53
N VAL A 64 -1.24 1.80 -2.42
CA VAL A 64 -1.55 3.19 -2.12
C VAL A 64 -2.94 3.52 -2.62
N GLN A 65 -3.75 4.09 -1.72
CA GLN A 65 -5.07 4.58 -2.05
C GLN A 65 -5.12 6.10 -1.89
N PHE A 66 -5.86 6.77 -2.79
CA PHE A 66 -6.05 8.21 -2.81
C PHE A 66 -7.48 8.57 -2.42
N PHE A 67 -7.59 9.64 -1.63
CA PHE A 67 -8.85 10.12 -1.06
C PHE A 67 -8.99 11.62 -1.35
N PRO A 68 -9.61 12.01 -2.49
CA PRO A 68 -9.91 13.41 -2.75
C PRO A 68 -10.85 13.97 -1.69
N GLU A 69 -10.59 15.19 -1.24
CA GLU A 69 -11.49 15.91 -0.34
C GLU A 69 -12.84 16.17 -1.03
N GLY A 70 -13.94 15.79 -0.36
CA GLY A 70 -15.27 15.80 -0.95
C GLY A 70 -15.67 14.51 -1.67
N GLY A 71 -14.78 13.49 -1.70
CA GLY A 71 -15.08 12.15 -2.21
C GLY A 71 -14.62 11.90 -3.64
N SER A 72 -14.85 12.85 -4.55
CA SER A 72 -14.44 12.78 -5.97
C SER A 72 -13.43 13.87 -6.32
N LEU A 73 -12.57 13.58 -7.30
CA LEU A 73 -11.68 14.57 -7.89
C LEU A 73 -12.45 15.34 -8.97
N ILE A 74 -12.67 16.64 -8.74
CA ILE A 74 -13.48 17.48 -9.63
C ILE A 74 -12.60 18.29 -10.58
N SER A 75 -12.90 18.22 -11.87
CA SER A 75 -12.14 18.87 -12.94
C SER A 75 -12.09 20.39 -12.75
N GLY A 76 -10.88 20.95 -12.83
CA GLY A 76 -10.65 22.40 -12.69
C GLY A 76 -10.65 22.90 -11.24
N VAL A 77 -11.14 22.11 -10.29
CA VAL A 77 -11.20 22.50 -8.87
C VAL A 77 -9.91 22.12 -8.15
N THR A 78 -9.34 23.09 -7.44
CA THR A 78 -8.20 22.84 -6.55
C THR A 78 -8.67 22.12 -5.31
N GLN A 79 -8.28 20.85 -5.15
CA GLN A 79 -8.68 20.01 -4.02
C GLN A 79 -7.45 19.43 -3.33
N ARG A 80 -7.59 19.17 -2.03
CA ARG A 80 -6.64 18.36 -1.29
C ARG A 80 -6.94 16.88 -1.54
N VAL A 81 -5.88 16.12 -1.85
CA VAL A 81 -5.95 14.67 -2.02
C VAL A 81 -5.12 14.05 -0.91
N GLY A 82 -5.77 13.39 0.01
CA GLY A 82 -5.12 12.54 0.99
C GLY A 82 -4.70 11.21 0.36
N PHE A 83 -3.72 10.55 0.93
CA PHE A 83 -3.40 9.18 0.55
C PHE A 83 -2.89 8.36 1.74
N LYS A 84 -3.05 7.04 1.62
CA LYS A 84 -2.57 6.06 2.58
C LYS A 84 -1.82 4.96 1.84
N SER A 85 -0.62 4.64 2.33
CA SER A 85 0.18 3.51 1.90
C SER A 85 0.19 2.42 2.96
N ILE A 86 -0.06 1.19 2.55
CA ILE A 86 -0.07 0.01 3.39
C ILE A 86 0.77 -1.11 2.76
N GLY A 87 1.45 -1.86 3.60
CA GLY A 87 2.16 -3.06 3.20
C GLY A 87 1.21 -4.24 3.05
N ARG A 88 1.74 -5.32 2.54
CA ARG A 88 1.03 -6.58 2.35
C ARG A 88 0.54 -7.21 3.66
N ASP A 89 1.24 -6.92 4.75
CA ASP A 89 0.90 -7.32 6.13
C ASP A 89 -0.17 -6.43 6.78
N GLY A 90 -0.69 -5.41 6.05
CA GLY A 90 -1.58 -4.39 6.56
C GLY A 90 -0.90 -3.30 7.38
N GLY A 91 0.40 -3.39 7.58
CA GLY A 91 1.20 -2.37 8.26
C GLY A 91 1.38 -1.10 7.43
N SER A 92 1.73 0.00 8.09
CA SER A 92 2.01 1.26 7.41
C SER A 92 3.38 1.21 6.69
N VAL A 93 3.45 1.75 5.49
CA VAL A 93 4.69 1.87 4.70
C VAL A 93 4.93 3.33 4.35
N ALA A 94 6.08 3.88 4.76
CA ALA A 94 6.48 5.20 4.33
C ALA A 94 6.90 5.17 2.85
N VAL A 95 6.38 6.12 2.06
CA VAL A 95 6.64 6.22 0.62
C VAL A 95 6.96 7.65 0.21
N SER A 96 7.80 7.79 -0.80
CA SER A 96 8.13 9.08 -1.42
C SER A 96 8.27 8.95 -2.93
N GLY A 97 8.02 10.05 -3.65
CA GLY A 97 8.12 10.07 -5.10
C GLY A 97 7.51 11.30 -5.73
N ALA A 98 6.83 11.11 -6.84
CA ALA A 98 6.23 12.21 -7.58
C ALA A 98 4.97 11.80 -8.35
N LEU A 99 4.13 12.79 -8.59
CA LEU A 99 3.00 12.72 -9.50
C LEU A 99 3.43 13.13 -10.91
N TYR A 100 2.95 12.40 -11.90
CA TYR A 100 3.19 12.63 -13.32
C TYR A 100 1.85 12.71 -14.08
N ASN A 101 1.82 13.47 -15.15
CA ASN A 101 0.72 13.44 -16.11
C ASN A 101 0.93 12.33 -17.16
N ALA A 102 -0.03 12.16 -18.06
CA ALA A 102 0.01 11.16 -19.12
C ALA A 102 1.22 11.29 -20.06
N ASP A 103 1.76 12.50 -20.25
CA ASP A 103 2.94 12.77 -21.08
C ASP A 103 4.26 12.45 -20.35
N GLY A 104 4.18 11.93 -19.12
CA GLY A 104 5.35 11.66 -18.28
C GLY A 104 5.98 12.92 -17.67
N LYS A 105 5.34 14.08 -17.77
CA LYS A 105 5.81 15.31 -17.14
C LYS A 105 5.52 15.26 -15.64
N ARG A 106 6.54 15.54 -14.84
CA ARG A 106 6.41 15.64 -13.38
C ARG A 106 5.56 16.85 -13.02
N VAL A 107 4.52 16.60 -12.22
CA VAL A 107 3.59 17.61 -11.72
C VAL A 107 4.05 18.14 -10.36
N MET A 108 4.32 17.23 -9.40
CA MET A 108 4.77 17.59 -8.05
C MET A 108 5.45 16.43 -7.35
N SER A 109 6.08 16.72 -6.20
CA SER A 109 6.55 15.70 -5.25
C SER A 109 5.43 15.25 -4.34
N ILE A 110 5.48 13.99 -3.93
CA ILE A 110 4.56 13.37 -2.96
C ILE A 110 5.40 12.62 -1.93
N GLU A 111 5.04 12.79 -0.65
CA GLU A 111 5.72 12.14 0.46
C GLU A 111 4.70 11.82 1.57
N SER A 112 4.82 10.64 2.17
CA SER A 112 4.06 10.26 3.35
C SER A 112 4.89 10.44 4.63
N ASN A 113 4.21 10.47 5.77
CA ASN A 113 4.84 10.28 7.06
C ASN A 113 5.16 8.79 7.31
N GLU A 114 5.73 8.47 8.47
CA GLU A 114 6.05 7.09 8.88
C GLU A 114 4.83 6.19 9.00
N LEU A 115 3.65 6.77 9.19
CA LEU A 115 2.38 6.05 9.19
C LEU A 115 1.82 5.82 7.77
N GLY A 116 2.59 6.07 6.72
CA GLY A 116 2.15 5.90 5.33
C GLY A 116 1.07 6.90 4.89
N MET A 117 0.83 7.96 5.65
CA MET A 117 -0.18 8.97 5.34
C MET A 117 0.46 10.24 4.81
N GLY A 118 -0.14 10.79 3.76
CA GLY A 118 0.26 12.07 3.20
C GLY A 118 -0.90 12.78 2.52
N SER A 119 -0.65 14.00 2.09
CA SER A 119 -1.60 14.75 1.27
C SER A 119 -0.89 15.73 0.36
N PHE A 120 -1.53 16.05 -0.73
CA PHE A 120 -1.09 17.08 -1.68
C PHE A 120 -2.31 17.83 -2.22
N THR A 121 -2.07 18.97 -2.86
CA THR A 121 -3.12 19.78 -3.48
C THR A 121 -2.98 19.71 -4.99
N LEU A 122 -4.08 19.44 -5.69
CA LEU A 122 -4.11 19.28 -7.14
C LEU A 122 -5.35 19.97 -7.72
N ALA A 123 -5.17 20.74 -8.79
CA ALA A 123 -6.26 21.11 -9.71
C ALA A 123 -6.20 20.14 -10.88
N ALA A 124 -7.01 19.10 -10.84
CA ALA A 124 -6.98 18.05 -11.84
C ALA A 124 -7.80 18.42 -13.07
N ASP A 125 -7.35 17.97 -14.24
CA ASP A 125 -8.05 18.09 -15.50
C ASP A 125 -8.66 16.73 -15.87
N SER A 126 -9.94 16.69 -16.27
CA SER A 126 -10.65 15.47 -16.63
C SER A 126 -10.10 14.77 -17.89
N SER A 127 -9.37 15.51 -18.74
CA SER A 127 -8.69 14.96 -19.92
C SER A 127 -7.32 14.35 -19.61
N VAL A 128 -6.80 14.55 -18.39
CA VAL A 128 -5.46 14.12 -18.00
C VAL A 128 -5.51 12.93 -17.05
N VAL A 129 -4.74 11.90 -17.34
CA VAL A 129 -4.49 10.80 -16.41
C VAL A 129 -3.28 11.16 -15.57
N TYR A 130 -3.43 11.04 -14.27
CA TYR A 130 -2.34 11.27 -13.32
C TYR A 130 -1.87 9.96 -12.71
N VAL A 131 -0.55 9.78 -12.63
CA VAL A 131 0.09 8.59 -12.08
C VAL A 131 1.11 9.00 -11.03
N ALA A 132 0.96 8.47 -9.83
CA ALA A 132 1.93 8.61 -8.76
C ALA A 132 2.98 7.49 -8.88
N ARG A 133 4.25 7.84 -9.07
CA ARG A 133 5.36 6.91 -9.00
C ARG A 133 6.03 7.05 -7.65
N LEU A 134 5.89 6.05 -6.82
CA LEU A 134 6.28 6.07 -5.41
C LEU A 134 7.28 4.96 -5.10
N ARG A 135 8.17 5.25 -4.15
CA ARG A 135 9.21 4.34 -3.68
C ARG A 135 9.09 4.16 -2.17
N ASP A 136 9.23 2.94 -1.69
CA ASP A 136 9.36 2.63 -0.25
C ASP A 136 10.83 2.76 0.23
N ALA A 137 11.04 2.60 1.54
CA ALA A 137 12.36 2.65 2.15
C ALA A 137 13.30 1.50 1.69
N SER A 138 12.75 0.42 1.14
CA SER A 138 13.51 -0.71 0.61
C SER A 138 13.93 -0.52 -0.85
N GLY A 139 13.47 0.56 -1.49
CA GLY A 139 13.79 0.89 -2.88
C GLY A 139 12.79 0.33 -3.91
N ASN A 140 11.74 -0.38 -3.48
CA ASN A 140 10.69 -0.83 -4.39
C ASN A 140 9.94 0.36 -4.96
N VAL A 141 9.79 0.39 -6.27
CA VAL A 141 9.09 1.48 -6.99
C VAL A 141 7.83 0.92 -7.61
N LYS A 142 6.69 1.61 -7.36
CA LYS A 142 5.40 1.26 -7.95
C LYS A 142 4.69 2.49 -8.48
N GLU A 143 3.80 2.26 -9.42
CA GLU A 143 2.96 3.27 -10.05
C GLU A 143 1.49 3.05 -9.68
N PHE A 144 0.83 4.14 -9.29
CA PHE A 144 -0.57 4.14 -8.88
C PHE A 144 -1.31 5.24 -9.63
N ALA A 145 -2.37 4.87 -10.34
CA ALA A 145 -3.23 5.85 -10.98
C ALA A 145 -4.06 6.60 -9.93
N LEU A 146 -4.17 7.91 -10.08
CA LEU A 146 -5.14 8.68 -9.31
C LEU A 146 -6.56 8.41 -9.83
N PRO A 147 -7.59 8.63 -8.99
CA PRO A 147 -8.98 8.70 -9.46
C PRO A 147 -9.10 9.69 -10.63
N LYS A 148 -9.87 9.34 -11.65
CA LYS A 148 -10.12 10.24 -12.77
C LYS A 148 -10.90 11.46 -12.29
N ALA A 149 -10.50 12.65 -12.72
CA ALA A 149 -11.27 13.84 -12.45
C ALA A 149 -12.57 13.83 -13.28
N GLU A 150 -13.68 14.25 -12.66
CA GLU A 150 -15.01 14.25 -13.26
C GLU A 150 -15.69 15.62 -13.14
N ARG A 151 -16.79 15.79 -13.87
CA ARG A 151 -17.70 16.93 -13.66
C ARG A 151 -18.40 16.77 -12.33
N GLY A 152 -18.57 17.87 -11.63
CA GLY A 152 -19.32 17.82 -10.39
C GLY A 152 -19.06 18.99 -9.49
N VAL A 153 -19.38 18.75 -8.22
CA VAL A 153 -19.27 19.72 -7.14
C VAL A 153 -18.37 19.12 -6.06
N ALA A 154 -17.46 19.93 -5.54
CA ALA A 154 -16.60 19.59 -4.41
C ALA A 154 -17.00 20.42 -3.19
N LEU A 155 -17.20 19.76 -2.07
CA LEU A 155 -17.35 20.37 -0.75
C LEU A 155 -16.01 20.32 -0.02
N GLN A 156 -15.50 21.47 0.37
CA GLN A 156 -14.30 21.61 1.20
C GLN A 156 -14.68 22.19 2.54
N ILE A 157 -14.22 21.57 3.61
CA ILE A 157 -14.50 21.97 4.98
C ILE A 157 -13.18 22.31 5.68
N SER A 158 -13.13 23.48 6.31
CA SER A 158 -12.03 23.93 7.16
C SER A 158 -12.58 24.56 8.44
N GLY A 159 -11.70 24.81 9.39
CA GLY A 159 -12.11 25.51 10.61
C GLY A 159 -11.29 25.11 11.83
N ASP A 160 -11.69 25.66 12.96
CA ASP A 160 -11.12 25.41 14.27
C ASP A 160 -12.24 25.02 15.28
N ARG A 161 -11.89 25.03 16.58
CA ARG A 161 -12.83 24.68 17.65
C ARG A 161 -14.08 25.57 17.73
N ASN A 162 -14.00 26.80 17.19
CA ASN A 162 -15.04 27.83 17.33
C ASN A 162 -15.73 28.18 16.02
N LYS A 163 -15.13 27.78 14.87
CA LYS A 163 -15.62 28.18 13.56
C LYS A 163 -15.44 27.07 12.55
N ILE A 164 -16.50 26.76 11.81
CA ILE A 164 -16.46 25.87 10.66
C ILE A 164 -16.69 26.74 9.41
N GLU A 165 -15.79 26.62 8.45
CA GLU A 165 -15.91 27.24 7.13
C GLU A 165 -16.11 26.13 6.10
N TYR A 166 -16.96 26.38 5.14
CA TYR A 166 -17.15 25.49 4.00
C TYR A 166 -17.09 26.26 2.70
N ASN A 167 -16.53 25.63 1.68
CA ASN A 167 -16.52 26.12 0.31
C ASN A 167 -17.14 25.07 -0.60
N ILE A 168 -18.03 25.52 -1.47
CA ILE A 168 -18.60 24.69 -2.52
C ILE A 168 -18.04 25.18 -3.85
N ASN A 169 -17.28 24.32 -4.51
CA ASN A 169 -16.69 24.59 -5.82
C ASN A 169 -17.25 23.58 -6.84
N HIS A 170 -17.31 23.96 -8.09
CA HIS A 170 -17.81 23.12 -9.17
C HIS A 170 -16.89 23.18 -10.39
N SER A 171 -16.98 22.19 -11.26
CA SER A 171 -16.32 22.23 -12.56
C SER A 171 -16.93 23.34 -13.43
N ASP A 172 -16.11 23.96 -14.32
CA ASP A 172 -16.53 25.10 -15.15
C ASP A 172 -17.76 24.83 -16.03
N ASP A 173 -17.96 23.59 -16.41
CA ASP A 173 -19.05 23.11 -17.24
C ASP A 173 -20.25 22.56 -16.46
N TYR A 174 -20.27 22.75 -15.13
CA TYR A 174 -21.37 22.38 -14.25
C TYR A 174 -22.32 23.57 -14.08
N ALA A 175 -23.33 23.59 -14.90
CA ALA A 175 -24.42 24.60 -14.86
C ALA A 175 -25.70 23.97 -14.26
#